data_2057dab9b495dc9ba899a7bc80febf58
#
_entry.id   2057dab9b495dc9ba899a7bc80febf58
#
_cell.length_a   1.000
_cell.length_b   1.000
_cell.length_c   1.000
_cell.angle_alpha   90.00
_cell.angle_beta   90.00
_cell.angle_gamma   90.00
#
_symmetry.space_group_name_H-M   'P 1'
#
loop_
_entity.id
_entity.type
_entity.pdbx_description
1 polymer ?
#
loop_
_entity_poly.entity_id
_entity_poly.type
_entity_poly.pdbx_seq_one_letter_code
_entity_poly.pdbx_strand_id
1 'polypeptide(L)'
;MQQEINDLYHLLYSGHGLDDLILRAESFLHRPMSVLDASYSMIAVSPLMHQLPFGMEKSEEGSIFLSSKEVESLRRLQIEHQIYKNNQAFFVSTEDHPDTNWIFCGIRIQHVMTGYVALCLPDKAEASEHELRLITAFSDICAIEMQKHE
;
A
#
# COMPACT_ATOMS: atom_id res chain seq x y z
N MET A 1 -1.27 -11.39 15.79
CA MET A 1 -0.31 -10.74 14.88
C MET A 1 0.51 -11.72 14.07
N GLN A 2 1.32 -12.54 14.72
CA GLN A 2 2.16 -13.51 13.99
C GLN A 2 1.33 -14.50 13.17
N GLN A 3 0.16 -14.88 13.69
CA GLN A 3 -0.75 -15.78 12.97
C GLN A 3 -1.23 -15.17 11.65
N GLU A 4 -1.52 -13.89 11.65
CA GLU A 4 -1.95 -13.17 10.45
C GLU A 4 -0.82 -13.09 9.42
N ILE A 5 0.39 -12.80 9.87
CA ILE A 5 1.57 -12.76 9.00
C ILE A 5 1.83 -14.14 8.40
N ASN A 6 1.75 -15.19 9.22
CA ASN A 6 1.93 -16.57 8.76
C ASN A 6 0.88 -16.95 7.71
N ASP A 7 -0.37 -16.52 7.90
CA ASP A 7 -1.44 -16.77 6.97
C ASP A 7 -1.16 -16.12 5.61
N LEU A 8 -0.66 -14.88 5.62
CA LEU A 8 -0.28 -14.18 4.38
C LEU A 8 0.86 -14.91 3.65
N TYR A 9 1.88 -15.37 4.37
CA TYR A 9 2.97 -16.15 3.76
C TYR A 9 2.45 -17.48 3.20
N HIS A 10 1.54 -18.12 3.91
CA HIS A 10 0.93 -19.37 3.42
C HIS A 10 0.19 -19.12 2.11
N LEU A 11 -0.57 -18.03 2.05
CA LEU A 11 -1.30 -17.65 0.85
C LEU A 11 -0.34 -17.36 -0.31
N LEU A 12 0.75 -16.65 -0.05
CA LEU A 12 1.78 -16.35 -1.03
C LEU A 12 2.39 -17.63 -1.61
N TYR A 13 2.81 -18.56 -0.74
CA TYR A 13 3.47 -19.79 -1.18
C TYR A 13 2.50 -20.81 -1.78
N SER A 14 1.20 -20.59 -1.62
CA SER A 14 0.18 -21.41 -2.28
C SER A 14 -0.14 -20.91 -3.69
N GLY A 15 0.59 -19.93 -4.20
CA GLY A 15 0.46 -19.46 -5.57
C GLY A 15 -0.60 -18.39 -5.81
N HIS A 16 -1.11 -17.78 -4.76
CA HIS A 16 -2.08 -16.68 -4.89
C HIS A 16 -1.38 -15.37 -5.22
N GLY A 17 -2.02 -14.56 -6.08
CA GLY A 17 -1.44 -13.29 -6.53
C GLY A 17 -1.74 -12.12 -5.60
N LEU A 18 -1.33 -10.91 -6.03
CA LEU A 18 -1.48 -9.69 -5.23
C LEU A 18 -2.94 -9.40 -4.86
N ASP A 19 -3.88 -9.67 -5.75
CA ASP A 19 -5.29 -9.39 -5.47
C ASP A 19 -5.82 -10.21 -4.29
N ASP A 20 -5.42 -11.47 -4.20
CA ASP A 20 -5.82 -12.33 -3.08
C ASP A 20 -5.09 -11.92 -1.80
N LEU A 21 -3.83 -11.55 -1.93
CA LEU A 21 -3.02 -11.12 -0.79
C LEU A 21 -3.57 -9.83 -0.17
N ILE A 22 -3.90 -8.83 -1.00
CA ILE A 22 -4.43 -7.57 -0.48
C ILE A 22 -5.83 -7.74 0.11
N LEU A 23 -6.64 -8.61 -0.48
CA LEU A 23 -7.96 -8.93 0.06
C LEU A 23 -7.84 -9.54 1.46
N ARG A 24 -6.89 -10.47 1.64
CA ARG A 24 -6.66 -11.10 2.94
C ARG A 24 -6.13 -10.10 3.96
N ALA A 25 -5.18 -9.25 3.56
CA ALA A 25 -4.64 -8.22 4.45
C ALA A 25 -5.76 -7.25 4.90
N GLU A 26 -6.61 -6.84 3.99
CA GLU A 26 -7.75 -5.99 4.34
C GLU A 26 -8.68 -6.68 5.32
N SER A 27 -8.89 -7.99 5.19
CA SER A 27 -9.74 -8.74 6.12
C SER A 27 -9.21 -8.71 7.55
N PHE A 28 -7.90 -8.56 7.72
CA PHE A 28 -7.28 -8.46 9.05
C PHE A 28 -7.31 -7.03 9.59
N LEU A 29 -7.12 -6.04 8.72
CA LEU A 29 -6.94 -4.64 9.14
C LEU A 29 -8.20 -3.80 9.06
N HIS A 30 -9.16 -4.20 8.22
CA HIS A 30 -10.41 -3.46 7.97
C HIS A 30 -10.16 -2.01 7.56
N ARG A 31 -9.12 -1.79 6.74
CA ARG A 31 -8.73 -0.48 6.23
C ARG A 31 -8.55 -0.53 4.71
N PRO A 32 -8.90 0.54 3.99
CA PRO A 32 -8.65 0.60 2.55
C PRO A 32 -7.15 0.53 2.24
N MET A 33 -6.77 -0.28 1.25
CA MET A 33 -5.36 -0.51 0.92
C MET A 33 -5.15 -0.53 -0.58
N SER A 34 -3.95 -0.14 -0.99
CA SER A 34 -3.51 -0.26 -2.37
C SER A 34 -2.03 -0.60 -2.44
N VAL A 35 -1.63 -1.25 -3.53
CA VAL A 35 -0.23 -1.49 -3.87
C VAL A 35 0.03 -0.74 -5.17
N LEU A 36 1.05 0.10 -5.18
CA LEU A 36 1.42 0.91 -6.33
C LEU A 36 2.81 0.53 -6.79
N ASP A 37 3.04 0.60 -8.11
CA ASP A 37 4.39 0.45 -8.64
C ASP A 37 5.13 1.80 -8.65
N ALA A 38 6.38 1.81 -9.11
CA ALA A 38 7.20 3.02 -9.12
C ALA A 38 6.67 4.11 -10.05
N SER A 39 5.74 3.78 -10.94
CA SER A 39 5.10 4.74 -11.85
C SER A 39 3.75 5.21 -11.35
N TYR A 40 3.41 4.90 -10.10
CA TYR A 40 2.14 5.26 -9.48
C TYR A 40 0.92 4.56 -10.09
N SER A 41 1.13 3.44 -10.80
CA SER A 41 0.03 2.57 -11.21
C SER A 41 -0.40 1.71 -10.03
N MET A 42 -1.71 1.62 -9.81
CA MET A 42 -2.25 0.78 -8.75
C MET A 42 -2.35 -0.65 -9.27
N ILE A 43 -1.43 -1.49 -8.83
CA ILE A 43 -1.36 -2.88 -9.29
C ILE A 43 -2.22 -3.82 -8.44
N ALA A 44 -2.66 -3.37 -7.28
CA ALA A 44 -3.67 -4.07 -6.47
C ALA A 44 -4.42 -3.04 -5.64
N VAL A 45 -5.74 -3.18 -5.57
CA VAL A 45 -6.62 -2.26 -4.84
C VAL A 45 -7.60 -3.11 -4.04
N SER A 46 -7.70 -2.86 -2.73
CA SER A 46 -8.64 -3.60 -1.90
C SER A 46 -10.08 -3.13 -2.13
N PRO A 47 -11.08 -3.96 -1.81
CA PRO A 47 -12.49 -3.57 -1.98
C PRO A 47 -12.86 -2.26 -1.30
N LEU A 48 -12.37 -2.02 -0.08
CA LEU A 48 -12.66 -0.75 0.62
C LEU A 48 -12.01 0.44 -0.08
N MET A 49 -10.84 0.27 -0.68
CA MET A 49 -10.17 1.34 -1.41
C MET A 49 -10.93 1.73 -2.67
N HIS A 50 -11.56 0.76 -3.35
CA HIS A 50 -12.40 1.03 -4.53
C HIS A 50 -13.59 1.94 -4.21
N GLN A 51 -14.01 1.99 -2.95
CA GLN A 51 -15.14 2.80 -2.53
C GLN A 51 -14.77 4.25 -2.23
N LEU A 52 -13.47 4.57 -2.18
CA LEU A 52 -13.00 5.92 -1.92
C LEU A 52 -13.04 6.74 -3.20
N PRO A 53 -13.59 7.98 -3.14
CA PRO A 53 -13.84 8.76 -4.35
C PRO A 53 -12.67 9.58 -4.86
N PHE A 54 -11.50 9.54 -4.23
CA PHE A 54 -10.43 10.48 -4.54
C PHE A 54 -9.12 9.80 -4.90
N GLY A 55 -8.26 10.54 -5.60
CA GLY A 55 -6.87 10.18 -5.82
C GLY A 55 -6.61 9.20 -6.94
N MET A 56 -7.64 8.63 -7.53
CA MET A 56 -7.48 7.60 -8.55
C MET A 56 -8.01 8.06 -9.89
N GLU A 57 -7.26 7.78 -10.96
CA GLU A 57 -7.67 8.01 -12.32
C GLU A 57 -7.62 6.69 -13.09
N LYS A 58 -8.43 6.58 -14.11
CA LYS A 58 -8.50 5.37 -14.93
C LYS A 58 -8.13 5.70 -16.36
N SER A 59 -7.18 4.94 -16.94
CA SER A 59 -6.79 5.11 -18.32
C SER A 59 -7.87 4.53 -19.25
N GLU A 60 -7.78 4.83 -20.55
CA GLU A 60 -8.67 4.25 -21.57
C GLU A 60 -8.58 2.73 -21.60
N GLU A 61 -7.42 2.18 -21.22
CA GLU A 61 -7.18 0.74 -21.19
C GLU A 61 -7.69 0.06 -19.92
N GLY A 62 -8.22 0.85 -18.99
CA GLY A 62 -8.75 0.32 -17.74
C GLY A 62 -7.76 0.26 -16.59
N SER A 63 -6.51 0.67 -16.79
CA SER A 63 -5.51 0.73 -15.73
C SER A 63 -5.85 1.85 -14.74
N ILE A 64 -5.68 1.58 -13.45
CA ILE A 64 -5.91 2.55 -12.39
C ILE A 64 -4.56 3.12 -11.97
N PHE A 65 -4.47 4.43 -11.81
CA PHE A 65 -3.25 5.08 -11.36
C PHE A 65 -3.59 6.27 -10.46
N LEU A 66 -2.56 6.69 -9.71
CA LEU A 66 -2.70 7.83 -8.81
C LEU A 66 -2.78 9.11 -9.64
N SER A 67 -3.68 10.03 -9.26
CA SER A 67 -3.83 11.28 -10.00
C SER A 67 -2.57 12.14 -9.91
N SER A 68 -2.36 13.01 -10.90
CA SER A 68 -1.22 13.94 -10.91
C SER A 68 -1.21 14.82 -9.68
N LYS A 69 -2.37 15.22 -9.19
CA LYS A 69 -2.50 16.04 -7.99
C LYS A 69 -1.98 15.30 -6.77
N GLU A 70 -2.30 14.02 -6.62
CA GLU A 70 -1.84 13.21 -5.50
C GLU A 70 -0.34 12.94 -5.58
N VAL A 71 0.19 12.70 -6.78
CA VAL A 71 1.63 12.52 -6.98
C VAL A 71 2.38 13.80 -6.58
N GLU A 72 1.87 14.95 -6.99
CA GLU A 72 2.46 16.24 -6.62
C GLU A 72 2.45 16.44 -5.10
N SER A 73 1.35 16.08 -4.44
CA SER A 73 1.22 16.15 -2.98
C SER A 73 2.28 15.28 -2.31
N LEU A 74 2.47 14.04 -2.77
CA LEU A 74 3.48 13.12 -2.23
C LEU A 74 4.89 13.71 -2.34
N ARG A 75 5.20 14.37 -3.45
CA ARG A 75 6.52 14.98 -3.68
C ARG A 75 6.71 16.25 -2.85
N ARG A 76 5.70 17.12 -2.85
CA ARG A 76 5.76 18.40 -2.12
C ARG A 76 5.90 18.18 -0.63
N LEU A 77 5.21 17.20 -0.09
CA LEU A 77 5.25 16.87 1.34
C LEU A 77 6.41 15.94 1.70
N GLN A 78 7.25 15.59 0.73
CA GLN A 78 8.40 14.70 0.89
C GLN A 78 8.01 13.29 1.35
N ILE A 79 6.79 12.86 1.09
CA ILE A 79 6.33 11.52 1.43
C ILE A 79 7.08 10.48 0.59
N GLU A 80 7.26 10.77 -0.72
CA GLU A 80 8.04 9.90 -1.60
C GLU A 80 9.46 9.70 -1.05
N HIS A 81 10.10 10.78 -0.59
CA HIS A 81 11.42 10.70 0.02
C HIS A 81 11.43 9.84 1.28
N GLN A 82 10.40 9.96 2.12
CA GLN A 82 10.27 9.15 3.33
C GLN A 82 10.08 7.67 2.99
N ILE A 83 9.33 7.36 1.91
CA ILE A 83 9.17 5.98 1.45
C ILE A 83 10.52 5.38 1.07
N TYR A 84 11.34 6.13 0.35
CA TYR A 84 12.70 5.69 -0.02
C TYR A 84 13.60 5.51 1.18
N LYS A 85 13.48 6.36 2.18
CA LYS A 85 14.38 6.39 3.32
C LYS A 85 14.05 5.34 4.38
N ASN A 86 12.77 5.02 4.59
CA ASN A 86 12.34 4.11 5.64
C ASN A 86 12.28 2.67 5.16
N ASN A 87 12.74 1.74 6.00
CA ASN A 87 12.68 0.31 5.74
C ASN A 87 11.43 -0.34 6.34
N GLN A 88 10.60 0.43 7.02
CA GLN A 88 9.41 -0.05 7.70
C GLN A 88 8.24 0.87 7.39
N ALA A 89 7.04 0.39 7.66
CA ALA A 89 5.84 1.20 7.54
C ALA A 89 5.90 2.41 8.46
N PHE A 90 5.38 3.53 8.00
CA PHE A 90 5.37 4.76 8.77
C PHE A 90 4.05 5.52 8.59
N PHE A 91 3.71 6.30 9.59
CA PHE A 91 2.48 7.06 9.67
C PHE A 91 2.66 8.45 9.06
N VAL A 92 1.64 8.90 8.33
CA VAL A 92 1.62 10.25 7.74
C VAL A 92 0.28 10.91 8.05
N SER A 93 0.35 12.14 8.54
CA SER A 93 -0.81 13.02 8.69
C SER A 93 -0.52 14.31 7.93
N THR A 94 -1.44 14.75 7.11
CA THR A 94 -1.23 15.92 6.26
C THR A 94 -2.51 16.75 6.15
N GLU A 95 -2.35 18.06 5.99
CA GLU A 95 -3.46 18.96 5.75
C GLU A 95 -4.05 18.81 4.35
N ASP A 96 -3.31 18.23 3.41
CA ASP A 96 -3.79 17.96 2.06
C ASP A 96 -4.97 16.97 2.06
N HIS A 97 -5.06 16.15 3.12
CA HIS A 97 -6.13 15.17 3.28
C HIS A 97 -6.73 15.35 4.67
N PRO A 98 -7.65 16.32 4.85
CA PRO A 98 -8.15 16.66 6.18
C PRO A 98 -8.97 15.56 6.84
N ASP A 99 -9.49 14.62 6.08
CA ASP A 99 -10.36 13.56 6.59
C ASP A 99 -9.64 12.23 6.79
N THR A 100 -8.38 12.12 6.38
CA THR A 100 -7.66 10.85 6.43
C THR A 100 -6.23 11.01 6.90
N ASN A 101 -5.71 9.98 7.55
CA ASN A 101 -4.28 9.78 7.73
C ASN A 101 -3.87 8.57 6.91
N TRP A 102 -2.58 8.28 6.86
CA TRP A 102 -2.05 7.23 6.00
C TRP A 102 -0.92 6.47 6.66
N ILE A 103 -0.77 5.21 6.23
CA ILE A 103 0.45 4.44 6.47
C ILE A 103 1.03 4.10 5.10
N PHE A 104 2.32 4.35 4.92
CA PHE A 104 3.05 4.00 3.71
C PHE A 104 4.19 3.06 4.05
N CYS A 105 4.52 2.16 3.12
CA CYS A 105 5.70 1.31 3.23
C CYS A 105 6.22 0.98 1.85
N GLY A 106 7.51 1.21 1.62
CA GLY A 106 8.13 0.89 0.35
C GLY A 106 8.26 -0.61 0.11
N ILE A 107 8.19 -1.00 -1.15
CA ILE A 107 8.43 -2.37 -1.61
C ILE A 107 9.78 -2.36 -2.31
N ARG A 108 10.74 -3.15 -1.81
CA ARG A 108 12.08 -3.22 -2.36
C ARG A 108 12.41 -4.62 -2.85
N ILE A 109 12.98 -4.68 -4.05
CA ILE A 109 13.51 -5.91 -4.63
C ILE A 109 14.99 -5.68 -4.85
N GLN A 110 15.84 -6.46 -4.16
CA GLN A 110 17.30 -6.33 -4.24
C GLN A 110 17.76 -4.88 -3.98
N HIS A 111 17.20 -4.26 -2.95
CA HIS A 111 17.48 -2.90 -2.51
C HIS A 111 16.98 -1.80 -3.47
N VAL A 112 16.27 -2.16 -4.53
CA VAL A 112 15.68 -1.19 -5.45
C VAL A 112 14.21 -0.98 -5.09
N MET A 113 13.80 0.27 -4.95
CA MET A 113 12.41 0.63 -4.70
C MET A 113 11.59 0.34 -5.97
N THR A 114 10.65 -0.60 -5.88
CA THR A 114 9.81 -1.00 -7.01
C THR A 114 8.37 -0.55 -6.88
N GLY A 115 7.98 -0.07 -5.72
CA GLY A 115 6.63 0.39 -5.46
C GLY A 115 6.43 0.65 -3.98
N TYR A 116 5.18 0.77 -3.59
CA TYR A 116 4.85 0.95 -2.18
C TYR A 116 3.42 0.52 -1.87
N VAL A 117 3.18 0.26 -0.59
CA VAL A 117 1.86 -0.03 -0.04
C VAL A 117 1.33 1.24 0.60
N ALA A 118 0.06 1.55 0.36
CA ALA A 118 -0.64 2.66 1.01
C ALA A 118 -1.86 2.10 1.74
N LEU A 119 -2.00 2.46 3.01
CA LEU A 119 -3.17 2.12 3.81
C LEU A 119 -3.82 3.40 4.28
N CYS A 120 -5.12 3.54 4.03
CA CYS A 120 -5.89 4.71 4.43
C CYS A 120 -6.43 4.53 5.85
N LEU A 121 -6.28 5.57 6.65
CA LEU A 121 -6.84 5.64 7.99
C LEU A 121 -7.97 6.68 7.97
N PRO A 122 -9.23 6.25 7.73
CA PRO A 122 -10.36 7.19 7.67
C PRO A 122 -10.57 7.90 9.00
N ASP A 123 -11.25 9.05 8.95
CA ASP A 123 -11.60 9.85 10.11
C ASP A 123 -10.39 10.30 10.92
N LYS A 124 -9.26 10.52 10.25
CA LYS A 124 -8.01 10.94 10.91
C LYS A 124 -7.58 9.98 12.02
N ALA A 125 -7.87 8.69 11.86
CA ALA A 125 -7.47 7.70 12.84
C ALA A 125 -5.94 7.62 12.96
N GLU A 126 -5.45 7.26 14.14
CA GLU A 126 -4.02 7.05 14.35
C GLU A 126 -3.66 5.61 13.99
N ALA A 127 -2.40 5.41 13.62
CA ALA A 127 -1.90 4.08 13.31
C ALA A 127 -1.61 3.30 14.60
N SER A 128 -2.05 2.05 14.64
CA SER A 128 -1.67 1.12 15.70
C SER A 128 -0.36 0.44 15.38
N GLU A 129 0.32 -0.07 16.39
CA GLU A 129 1.52 -0.87 16.20
C GLU A 129 1.23 -2.13 15.36
N HIS A 130 0.07 -2.73 15.58
CA HIS A 130 -0.39 -3.88 14.81
C HIS A 130 -0.46 -3.55 13.31
N GLU A 131 -1.06 -2.42 12.98
CA GLU A 131 -1.17 -1.98 11.59
C GLU A 131 0.21 -1.72 10.97
N LEU A 132 1.08 -1.04 11.68
CA LEU A 132 2.42 -0.74 11.18
C LEU A 132 3.23 -2.03 10.94
N ARG A 133 3.17 -2.98 11.85
CA ARG A 133 3.89 -4.25 11.71
C ARG A 133 3.35 -5.11 10.58
N LEU A 134 2.01 -5.18 10.47
CA LEU A 134 1.40 -5.99 9.44
C LEU A 134 1.68 -5.42 8.05
N ILE A 135 1.64 -4.10 7.89
CA ILE A 135 1.94 -3.45 6.61
C ILE A 135 3.42 -3.64 6.25
N THR A 136 4.33 -3.58 7.22
CA THR A 136 5.74 -3.85 6.97
C THR A 136 5.94 -5.28 6.43
N ALA A 137 5.31 -6.26 7.07
CA ALA A 137 5.37 -7.66 6.61
C ALA A 137 4.69 -7.84 5.26
N PHE A 138 3.55 -7.18 5.05
CA PHE A 138 2.83 -7.25 3.78
C PHE A 138 3.66 -6.70 2.62
N SER A 139 4.42 -5.63 2.86
CA SER A 139 5.31 -5.08 1.83
C SER A 139 6.40 -6.07 1.42
N ASP A 140 6.96 -6.81 2.37
CA ASP A 140 7.94 -7.86 2.09
C ASP A 140 7.32 -8.98 1.26
N ILE A 141 6.09 -9.34 1.58
CA ILE A 141 5.33 -10.36 0.87
C ILE A 141 5.05 -9.90 -0.57
N CYS A 142 4.66 -8.65 -0.74
CA CYS A 142 4.44 -8.06 -2.07
C CYS A 142 5.73 -8.11 -2.90
N ALA A 143 6.88 -7.83 -2.30
CA ALA A 143 8.16 -7.90 -2.99
C ALA A 143 8.43 -9.30 -3.53
N ILE A 144 8.15 -10.33 -2.74
CA ILE A 144 8.33 -11.72 -3.18
C ILE A 144 7.38 -12.04 -4.33
N GLU A 145 6.11 -11.65 -4.21
CA GLU A 145 5.12 -11.92 -5.26
C GLU A 145 5.48 -11.20 -6.56
N MET A 146 5.91 -9.94 -6.48
CA MET A 146 6.28 -9.16 -7.67
C MET A 146 7.49 -9.74 -8.39
N GLN A 147 8.43 -10.35 -7.67
CA GLN A 147 9.60 -10.99 -8.27
C GLN A 147 9.24 -12.19 -9.14
N LYS A 148 8.12 -12.85 -8.87
CA LYS A 148 7.68 -14.00 -9.66
C LYS A 148 7.30 -13.64 -11.10
N HIS A 149 7.07 -12.36 -11.36
CA HIS A 149 6.59 -11.88 -12.66
C HIS A 149 7.68 -11.17 -13.47
N GLU A 150 8.91 -11.27 -13.04
CA GLU A 150 10.06 -10.69 -13.74
C GLU A 150 10.72 -11.67 -14.70
#